data_69be5835445717508887d6d4498af225
#
_entry.id   69be5835445717508887d6d4498af225
#
_cell.length_a   1.000
_cell.length_b   1.000
_cell.length_c   1.000
_cell.angle_alpha   90.00
_cell.angle_beta   90.00
_cell.angle_gamma   90.00
#
_symmetry.space_group_name_H-M   'P 1'
#
loop_
_entity.id
_entity.type
_entity.pdbx_description
1 polymer ?
#
loop_
_entity_poly.entity_id
_entity_poly.type
_entity_poly.pdbx_seq_one_letter_code
_entity_poly.pdbx_strand_id
1 'polypeptide(L)'
;ILARIVFRSYGTIEFEAFMIPVINLFITFLFVLAVLRFYCAVVIDREKGRFLEINDQEFELLSKYKGENPQLYYNAIHTAYFAEKAARLFHMDVDVAKNGGYYHKIIADECKKEDKSLEEICRLYRFPDKAVKLLQEYNYKSEFIVMKETAVVYLADAVVSSIMYLLEKDKNKEVDFVQLA
;
A
#
# COMPACT_ATOMS: atom_id res chain seq x y z
N ILE A 1 -1.70 48.56 54.64
CA ILE A 1 -0.56 47.66 54.40
C ILE A 1 -1.06 46.22 54.24
N LEU A 2 -1.89 45.70 55.12
CA LEU A 2 -2.46 44.34 55.03
C LEU A 2 -3.25 44.08 53.72
N ALA A 3 -4.09 45.00 53.30
CA ALA A 3 -4.85 44.88 52.03
C ALA A 3 -3.90 44.74 50.82
N ARG A 4 -2.77 45.46 50.80
CA ARG A 4 -1.77 45.35 49.72
C ARG A 4 -1.07 44.00 49.71
N ILE A 5 -0.81 43.40 50.89
CA ILE A 5 -0.20 42.07 50.97
C ILE A 5 -1.19 41.00 50.53
N VAL A 6 -2.45 41.09 50.98
CA VAL A 6 -3.51 40.17 50.54
C VAL A 6 -3.75 40.27 49.04
N PHE A 7 -3.88 41.46 48.46
CA PHE A 7 -4.04 41.65 47.02
C PHE A 7 -2.84 41.13 46.21
N ARG A 8 -1.63 41.30 46.73
CA ARG A 8 -0.42 40.79 46.11
C ARG A 8 -0.34 39.25 46.13
N SER A 9 -0.77 38.65 47.26
CA SER A 9 -0.86 37.20 47.35
C SER A 9 -1.97 36.61 46.48
N TYR A 10 -3.12 37.27 46.39
CA TYR A 10 -4.20 36.84 45.49
C TYR A 10 -3.80 36.96 44.05
N GLY A 11 -3.14 38.05 43.62
CA GLY A 11 -2.68 38.24 42.24
C GLY A 11 -1.65 37.19 41.79
N THR A 12 -0.78 36.78 42.69
CA THR A 12 0.21 35.71 42.40
C THR A 12 -0.45 34.34 42.35
N ILE A 13 -1.39 34.06 43.24
CA ILE A 13 -2.15 32.79 43.23
C ILE A 13 -3.01 32.67 41.95
N GLU A 14 -3.70 33.74 41.52
CA GLU A 14 -4.48 33.73 40.30
C GLU A 14 -3.61 33.53 39.06
N PHE A 15 -2.44 34.14 39.00
CA PHE A 15 -1.49 33.98 37.89
C PHE A 15 -0.92 32.55 37.86
N GLU A 16 -0.52 32.00 38.97
CA GLU A 16 -0.05 30.61 39.08
C GLU A 16 -1.15 29.63 38.72
N ALA A 17 -2.39 29.85 39.25
CA ALA A 17 -3.53 29.02 38.93
C ALA A 17 -3.89 29.00 37.44
N PHE A 18 -3.64 30.09 36.72
CA PHE A 18 -3.85 30.18 35.29
C PHE A 18 -2.67 29.56 34.49
N MET A 19 -1.45 29.76 34.95
CA MET A 19 -0.26 29.26 34.23
C MET A 19 -0.12 27.74 34.28
N ILE A 20 -0.53 27.10 35.38
CA ILE A 20 -0.46 25.63 35.52
C ILE A 20 -1.26 24.91 34.45
N PRO A 21 -2.55 25.24 34.17
CA PRO A 21 -3.30 24.62 33.08
C PRO A 21 -2.68 24.88 31.69
N VAL A 22 -2.16 26.08 31.47
CA VAL A 22 -1.53 26.44 30.18
C VAL A 22 -0.26 25.63 29.94
N ILE A 23 0.59 25.49 30.96
CA ILE A 23 1.81 24.67 30.87
C ILE A 23 1.42 23.20 30.68
N ASN A 24 0.42 22.70 31.41
CA ASN A 24 -0.04 21.33 31.25
C ASN A 24 -0.59 21.06 29.85
N LEU A 25 -1.36 22.00 29.30
CA LEU A 25 -1.87 21.92 27.92
C LEU A 25 -0.71 21.85 26.91
N PHE A 26 0.31 22.67 27.11
CA PHE A 26 1.49 22.71 26.23
C PHE A 26 2.29 21.40 26.31
N ILE A 27 2.53 20.88 27.52
CA ILE A 27 3.20 19.59 27.72
C ILE A 27 2.39 18.46 27.10
N THR A 28 1.08 18.44 27.29
CA THR A 28 0.20 17.43 26.69
C THR A 28 0.24 17.50 25.17
N PHE A 29 0.23 18.68 24.59
CA PHE A 29 0.35 18.88 23.14
C PHE A 29 1.68 18.34 22.59
N LEU A 30 2.80 18.66 23.23
CA LEU A 30 4.11 18.13 22.87
C LEU A 30 4.17 16.61 22.98
N PHE A 31 3.57 16.05 24.03
CA PHE A 31 3.50 14.60 24.20
C PHE A 31 2.71 13.93 23.08
N VAL A 32 1.53 14.48 22.73
CA VAL A 32 0.73 13.96 21.61
C VAL A 32 1.49 14.03 20.30
N LEU A 33 2.20 15.13 20.02
CA LEU A 33 3.04 15.24 18.82
C LEU A 33 4.17 14.20 18.81
N ALA A 34 4.81 13.95 19.93
CA ALA A 34 5.86 12.94 20.05
C ALA A 34 5.30 11.53 19.80
N VAL A 35 4.14 11.20 20.39
CA VAL A 35 3.47 9.90 20.18
C VAL A 35 3.05 9.73 18.70
N LEU A 36 2.46 10.76 18.09
CA LEU A 36 2.10 10.73 16.67
C LEU A 36 3.33 10.53 15.79
N ARG A 37 4.42 11.24 16.07
CA ARG A 37 5.67 11.09 15.32
C ARG A 37 6.25 9.68 15.45
N PHE A 38 6.24 9.13 16.67
CA PHE A 38 6.67 7.77 16.92
C PHE A 38 5.79 6.74 16.18
N TYR A 39 4.47 6.92 16.23
CA TYR A 39 3.53 6.05 15.51
C TYR A 39 3.77 6.09 13.99
N CYS A 40 3.93 7.28 13.42
CA CYS A 40 4.25 7.41 11.98
C CYS A 40 5.55 6.70 11.62
N ALA A 41 6.62 6.90 12.41
CA ALA A 41 7.90 6.27 12.13
C ALA A 41 7.87 4.73 12.26
N VAL A 42 7.15 4.20 13.25
CA VAL A 42 7.15 2.74 13.50
C VAL A 42 6.15 2.00 12.60
N VAL A 43 4.99 2.58 12.35
CA VAL A 43 3.91 1.87 11.63
C VAL A 43 3.91 2.20 10.14
N ILE A 44 3.87 3.49 9.80
CA ILE A 44 3.71 3.92 8.39
C ILE A 44 5.00 3.70 7.59
N ASP A 45 6.14 4.08 8.15
CA ASP A 45 7.43 3.93 7.46
C ASP A 45 7.81 2.45 7.30
N ARG A 46 7.43 1.61 8.27
CA ARG A 46 7.65 0.16 8.17
C ARG A 46 6.78 -0.48 7.08
N GLU A 47 5.52 -0.08 6.95
CA GLU A 47 4.62 -0.58 5.89
C GLU A 47 5.15 -0.17 4.51
N LYS A 48 5.55 1.11 4.35
CA LYS A 48 6.15 1.59 3.09
C LYS A 48 7.46 0.89 2.75
N GLY A 49 8.33 0.71 3.74
CA GLY A 49 9.58 -0.03 3.56
C GLY A 49 9.32 -1.45 3.07
N ARG A 50 8.27 -2.10 3.58
CA ARG A 50 7.89 -3.44 3.14
C ARG A 50 7.35 -3.45 1.71
N PHE A 51 6.54 -2.46 1.31
CA PHE A 51 6.11 -2.34 -0.08
C PHE A 51 7.28 -2.10 -1.03
N LEU A 52 8.27 -1.30 -0.66
CA LEU A 52 9.48 -1.10 -1.48
C LEU A 52 10.22 -2.42 -1.70
N GLU A 53 10.35 -3.24 -0.66
CA GLU A 53 11.02 -4.54 -0.74
C GLU A 53 10.28 -5.52 -1.64
N ILE A 54 8.98 -5.73 -1.42
CA ILE A 54 8.19 -6.71 -2.20
C ILE A 54 7.84 -6.23 -3.62
N ASN A 55 7.91 -4.94 -3.90
CA ASN A 55 7.71 -4.36 -5.23
C ASN A 55 9.02 -4.26 -6.03
N ASP A 56 10.11 -4.77 -5.49
CA ASP A 56 11.35 -4.93 -6.24
C ASP A 56 11.24 -6.15 -7.18
N GLN A 57 11.76 -6.01 -8.40
CA GLN A 57 11.76 -7.11 -9.39
C GLN A 57 12.72 -8.25 -9.01
N GLU A 58 13.70 -7.97 -8.14
CA GLU A 58 14.62 -8.97 -7.60
C GLU A 58 14.08 -9.63 -6.34
N PHE A 59 12.86 -9.31 -5.89
CA PHE A 59 12.25 -9.99 -4.76
C PHE A 59 12.11 -11.49 -5.03
N GLU A 60 12.37 -12.29 -4.02
CA GLU A 60 12.48 -13.74 -4.09
C GLU A 60 11.38 -14.41 -4.93
N LEU A 61 10.12 -14.06 -4.68
CA LEU A 61 8.98 -14.66 -5.39
C LEU A 61 8.94 -14.25 -6.86
N LEU A 62 9.20 -12.98 -7.20
CA LEU A 62 9.25 -12.53 -8.60
C LEU A 62 10.44 -13.14 -9.33
N SER A 63 11.61 -13.19 -8.69
CA SER A 63 12.82 -13.77 -9.23
C SER A 63 12.66 -15.27 -9.50
N LYS A 64 11.97 -16.01 -8.61
CA LYS A 64 11.58 -17.41 -8.82
C LYS A 64 10.77 -17.58 -10.11
N TYR A 65 9.74 -16.77 -10.29
CA TYR A 65 8.85 -16.85 -11.48
C TYR A 65 9.54 -16.42 -12.78
N LYS A 66 10.52 -15.53 -12.71
CA LYS A 66 11.35 -15.15 -13.87
C LYS A 66 12.06 -16.37 -14.48
N GLY A 67 12.48 -17.34 -13.65
CA GLY A 67 13.10 -18.59 -14.10
C GLY A 67 12.10 -19.70 -14.43
N GLU A 68 11.08 -19.89 -13.60
CA GLU A 68 10.15 -21.02 -13.70
C GLU A 68 9.02 -20.80 -14.74
N ASN A 69 8.47 -19.59 -14.79
CA ASN A 69 7.34 -19.25 -15.68
C ASN A 69 7.51 -17.82 -16.24
N PRO A 70 8.37 -17.62 -17.24
CA PRO A 70 8.63 -16.32 -17.83
C PRO A 70 7.39 -15.63 -18.37
N GLN A 71 6.43 -16.37 -18.93
CA GLN A 71 5.21 -15.79 -19.48
C GLN A 71 4.37 -15.12 -18.39
N LEU A 72 4.19 -15.81 -17.25
CA LEU A 72 3.47 -15.26 -16.11
C LEU A 72 4.22 -14.09 -15.48
N TYR A 73 5.56 -14.18 -15.41
CA TYR A 73 6.41 -13.10 -14.94
C TYR A 73 6.25 -11.83 -15.80
N TYR A 74 6.36 -11.93 -17.12
CA TYR A 74 6.19 -10.76 -18.01
C TYR A 74 4.77 -10.19 -17.94
N ASN A 75 3.75 -11.04 -17.88
CA ASN A 75 2.38 -10.58 -17.67
C ASN A 75 2.27 -9.76 -16.36
N ALA A 76 2.84 -10.26 -15.26
CA ALA A 76 2.85 -9.58 -13.98
C ALA A 76 3.59 -8.22 -14.03
N ILE A 77 4.77 -8.17 -14.69
CA ILE A 77 5.55 -6.93 -14.85
C ILE A 77 4.75 -5.86 -15.60
N HIS A 78 4.14 -6.24 -16.73
CA HIS A 78 3.35 -5.30 -17.52
C HIS A 78 2.09 -4.86 -16.80
N THR A 79 1.39 -5.78 -16.13
CA THR A 79 0.20 -5.44 -15.33
C THR A 79 0.56 -4.47 -14.20
N ALA A 80 1.67 -4.71 -13.49
CA ALA A 80 2.14 -3.81 -12.44
C ALA A 80 2.49 -2.41 -12.99
N TYR A 81 3.12 -2.34 -14.15
CA TYR A 81 3.42 -1.07 -14.79
C TYR A 81 2.15 -0.26 -15.12
N PHE A 82 1.16 -0.89 -15.75
CA PHE A 82 -0.11 -0.22 -16.07
C PHE A 82 -0.90 0.14 -14.80
N ALA A 83 -0.95 -0.75 -13.81
CA ALA A 83 -1.60 -0.48 -12.53
C ALA A 83 -0.94 0.70 -11.78
N GLU A 84 0.39 0.76 -11.76
CA GLU A 84 1.14 1.88 -11.18
C GLU A 84 0.78 3.21 -11.87
N LYS A 85 0.78 3.25 -13.22
CA LYS A 85 0.46 4.46 -13.98
C LYS A 85 -0.97 4.91 -13.77
N ALA A 86 -1.93 3.99 -13.80
CA ALA A 86 -3.33 4.28 -13.54
C ALA A 86 -3.55 4.78 -12.10
N ALA A 87 -2.95 4.12 -11.10
CA ALA A 87 -3.07 4.55 -9.71
C ALA A 87 -2.52 5.96 -9.48
N ARG A 88 -1.39 6.32 -10.12
CA ARG A 88 -0.85 7.69 -10.09
C ARG A 88 -1.83 8.70 -10.67
N LEU A 89 -2.44 8.40 -11.82
CA LEU A 89 -3.37 9.28 -12.51
C LEU A 89 -4.63 9.54 -11.68
N PHE A 90 -5.12 8.53 -10.99
CA PHE A 90 -6.33 8.60 -10.17
C PHE A 90 -6.08 8.90 -8.68
N HIS A 91 -4.84 9.26 -8.30
CA HIS A 91 -4.46 9.58 -6.92
C HIS A 91 -4.80 8.46 -5.91
N MET A 92 -4.54 7.23 -6.29
CA MET A 92 -4.72 6.03 -5.47
C MET A 92 -3.40 5.60 -4.81
N ASP A 93 -3.44 4.56 -3.97
CA ASP A 93 -2.23 3.99 -3.37
C ASP A 93 -1.43 3.23 -4.45
N VAL A 94 -0.38 3.89 -4.92
CA VAL A 94 0.46 3.41 -6.02
C VAL A 94 1.19 2.12 -5.67
N ASP A 95 1.69 2.02 -4.43
CA ASP A 95 2.45 0.86 -3.99
C ASP A 95 1.56 -0.38 -3.88
N VAL A 96 0.34 -0.20 -3.40
CA VAL A 96 -0.68 -1.26 -3.33
C VAL A 96 -1.10 -1.72 -4.72
N ALA A 97 -1.41 -0.79 -5.64
CA ALA A 97 -1.82 -1.12 -7.00
C ALA A 97 -0.70 -1.84 -7.77
N LYS A 98 0.55 -1.37 -7.65
CA LYS A 98 1.72 -2.01 -8.24
C LYS A 98 1.92 -3.43 -7.72
N ASN A 99 1.80 -3.61 -6.41
CA ASN A 99 1.88 -4.91 -5.76
C ASN A 99 0.81 -5.88 -6.29
N GLY A 100 -0.44 -5.42 -6.33
CA GLY A 100 -1.53 -6.20 -6.93
C GLY A 100 -1.21 -6.61 -8.38
N GLY A 101 -0.68 -5.69 -9.17
CA GLY A 101 -0.26 -5.96 -10.54
C GLY A 101 0.81 -7.06 -10.64
N TYR A 102 1.81 -7.08 -9.76
CA TYR A 102 2.83 -8.12 -9.74
C TYR A 102 2.27 -9.47 -9.31
N TYR A 103 1.44 -9.51 -8.27
CA TYR A 103 1.19 -10.76 -7.54
C TYR A 103 -0.19 -11.38 -7.76
N HIS A 104 -1.14 -10.70 -8.43
CA HIS A 104 -2.52 -11.18 -8.59
C HIS A 104 -2.64 -12.61 -9.16
N LYS A 105 -1.81 -12.96 -10.15
CA LYS A 105 -1.77 -14.31 -10.75
C LYS A 105 -0.68 -15.18 -10.16
N ILE A 106 0.45 -14.60 -9.79
CA ILE A 106 1.59 -15.32 -9.22
C ILE A 106 1.20 -15.99 -7.90
N ILE A 107 0.49 -15.28 -7.01
CA ILE A 107 0.01 -15.85 -5.75
C ILE A 107 -0.98 -16.99 -6.02
N ALA A 108 -1.89 -16.84 -6.97
CA ALA A 108 -2.84 -17.89 -7.31
C ALA A 108 -2.16 -19.17 -7.85
N ASP A 109 -1.08 -19.02 -8.62
CA ASP A 109 -0.27 -20.13 -9.12
C ASP A 109 0.56 -20.76 -7.99
N GLU A 110 1.14 -19.95 -7.11
CA GLU A 110 1.91 -20.42 -5.96
C GLU A 110 1.03 -21.19 -4.96
N CYS A 111 -0.19 -20.71 -4.70
CA CYS A 111 -1.16 -21.44 -3.88
C CYS A 111 -1.45 -22.84 -4.40
N LYS A 112 -1.56 -23.00 -5.72
CA LYS A 112 -1.80 -24.31 -6.35
C LYS A 112 -0.56 -25.22 -6.28
N LYS A 113 0.64 -24.68 -6.44
CA LYS A 113 1.89 -25.43 -6.40
C LYS A 113 2.22 -25.94 -5.00
N GLU A 114 1.99 -25.09 -4.00
CA GLU A 114 2.35 -25.37 -2.61
C GLU A 114 1.19 -26.04 -1.83
N ASP A 115 -0.01 -26.14 -2.41
CA ASP A 115 -1.26 -26.58 -1.75
C ASP A 115 -1.52 -25.82 -0.45
N LYS A 116 -1.36 -24.48 -0.53
CA LYS A 116 -1.53 -23.54 0.58
C LYS A 116 -2.58 -22.49 0.26
N SER A 117 -3.19 -21.95 1.32
CA SER A 117 -4.10 -20.81 1.19
C SER A 117 -3.35 -19.53 0.79
N LEU A 118 -4.08 -18.56 0.22
CA LEU A 118 -3.54 -17.25 -0.13
C LEU A 118 -2.93 -16.55 1.10
N GLU A 119 -3.60 -16.65 2.23
CA GLU A 119 -3.17 -16.06 3.50
C GLU A 119 -1.85 -16.68 3.99
N GLU A 120 -1.67 -17.98 3.83
CA GLU A 120 -0.44 -18.67 4.23
C GLU A 120 0.74 -18.25 3.34
N ILE A 121 0.53 -18.18 2.03
CA ILE A 121 1.55 -17.69 1.10
C ILE A 121 1.89 -16.22 1.38
N CYS A 122 0.89 -15.37 1.54
CA CYS A 122 1.12 -13.96 1.87
C CYS A 122 1.87 -13.77 3.19
N ARG A 123 1.58 -14.61 4.19
CA ARG A 123 2.29 -14.61 5.48
C ARG A 123 3.74 -15.10 5.34
N LEU A 124 3.98 -16.14 4.54
CA LEU A 124 5.30 -16.66 4.26
C LEU A 124 6.22 -15.58 3.69
N TYR A 125 5.74 -14.86 2.70
CA TYR A 125 6.47 -13.77 2.05
C TYR A 125 6.27 -12.40 2.73
N ARG A 126 5.59 -12.34 3.89
CA ARG A 126 5.36 -11.14 4.72
C ARG A 126 4.73 -9.98 3.96
N PHE A 127 3.70 -10.24 3.20
CA PHE A 127 2.94 -9.20 2.51
C PHE A 127 2.26 -8.24 3.50
N PRO A 128 2.23 -6.92 3.25
CA PRO A 128 1.44 -5.97 4.04
C PRO A 128 -0.06 -6.25 3.96
N ASP A 129 -0.79 -5.94 5.03
CA ASP A 129 -2.23 -6.22 5.12
C ASP A 129 -3.06 -5.65 3.97
N LYS A 130 -2.71 -4.47 3.46
CA LYS A 130 -3.38 -3.86 2.30
C LYS A 130 -3.18 -4.67 1.03
N ALA A 131 -1.97 -5.20 0.81
CA ALA A 131 -1.68 -6.06 -0.32
C ALA A 131 -2.45 -7.38 -0.22
N VAL A 132 -2.49 -7.98 0.98
CA VAL A 132 -3.27 -9.21 1.23
C VAL A 132 -4.74 -9.01 0.92
N LYS A 133 -5.35 -7.91 1.40
CA LYS A 133 -6.75 -7.58 1.13
C LYS A 133 -7.04 -7.44 -0.37
N LEU A 134 -6.18 -6.71 -1.10
CA LEU A 134 -6.31 -6.57 -2.54
C LEU A 134 -6.23 -7.92 -3.25
N LEU A 135 -5.25 -8.75 -2.91
CA LEU A 135 -5.04 -10.06 -3.50
C LEU A 135 -6.19 -11.03 -3.19
N GLN A 136 -6.75 -10.98 -1.99
CA GLN A 136 -7.96 -11.72 -1.61
C GLN A 136 -9.15 -11.28 -2.45
N GLU A 137 -9.41 -9.98 -2.53
CA GLU A 137 -10.51 -9.41 -3.30
C GLU A 137 -10.41 -9.77 -4.79
N TYR A 138 -9.20 -9.74 -5.34
CA TYR A 138 -8.94 -10.12 -6.72
C TYR A 138 -9.19 -11.63 -6.96
N ASN A 139 -8.63 -12.50 -6.13
CA ASN A 139 -8.62 -13.93 -6.37
C ASN A 139 -9.93 -14.64 -5.97
N TYR A 140 -10.61 -14.18 -4.92
CA TYR A 140 -11.89 -14.76 -4.47
C TYR A 140 -13.11 -14.20 -5.19
N LYS A 141 -12.89 -13.27 -6.17
CA LYS A 141 -13.97 -12.65 -6.96
C LYS A 141 -15.13 -12.17 -6.08
N SER A 142 -14.81 -11.32 -5.12
CA SER A 142 -15.82 -10.69 -4.28
C SER A 142 -16.94 -10.07 -5.15
N GLU A 143 -18.21 -10.23 -4.76
CA GLU A 143 -19.35 -9.65 -5.48
C GLU A 143 -19.22 -8.11 -5.61
N PHE A 144 -18.53 -7.49 -4.67
CA PHE A 144 -18.29 -6.05 -4.66
C PHE A 144 -16.80 -5.77 -4.48
N ILE A 145 -16.23 -5.01 -5.43
CA ILE A 145 -14.87 -4.49 -5.29
C ILE A 145 -14.93 -3.32 -4.30
N VAL A 146 -14.28 -3.49 -3.14
CA VAL A 146 -14.22 -2.46 -2.08
C VAL A 146 -13.01 -1.56 -2.28
N MET A 147 -11.87 -2.13 -2.67
CA MET A 147 -10.63 -1.38 -2.91
C MET A 147 -10.59 -0.86 -4.34
N LYS A 148 -10.38 0.44 -4.49
CA LYS A 148 -10.24 1.08 -5.82
C LYS A 148 -9.03 0.54 -6.58
N GLU A 149 -7.97 0.23 -5.87
CA GLU A 149 -6.74 -0.35 -6.40
C GLU A 149 -6.99 -1.72 -7.03
N THR A 150 -7.90 -2.53 -6.48
CA THR A 150 -8.30 -3.81 -7.06
C THR A 150 -8.94 -3.62 -8.43
N ALA A 151 -9.82 -2.62 -8.58
CA ALA A 151 -10.44 -2.31 -9.86
C ALA A 151 -9.40 -1.90 -10.92
N VAL A 152 -8.40 -1.12 -10.51
CA VAL A 152 -7.27 -0.73 -11.39
C VAL A 152 -6.47 -1.95 -11.82
N VAL A 153 -6.20 -2.90 -10.92
CA VAL A 153 -5.48 -4.13 -11.26
C VAL A 153 -6.29 -4.99 -12.23
N TYR A 154 -7.61 -5.12 -12.04
CA TYR A 154 -8.47 -5.83 -13.00
C TYR A 154 -8.41 -5.21 -14.39
N LEU A 155 -8.50 -3.87 -14.47
CA LEU A 155 -8.41 -3.15 -15.75
C LEU A 155 -7.04 -3.36 -16.39
N ALA A 156 -5.97 -3.21 -15.64
CA ALA A 156 -4.61 -3.40 -16.13
C ALA A 156 -4.38 -4.83 -16.61
N ASP A 157 -4.85 -5.84 -15.88
CA ASP A 157 -4.73 -7.24 -16.31
C ASP A 157 -5.54 -7.53 -17.58
N ALA A 158 -6.75 -6.99 -17.70
CA ALA A 158 -7.56 -7.15 -18.90
C ALA A 158 -6.84 -6.57 -20.15
N VAL A 159 -6.27 -5.37 -20.02
CA VAL A 159 -5.51 -4.72 -21.10
C VAL A 159 -4.28 -5.55 -21.47
N VAL A 160 -3.45 -5.92 -20.48
CA VAL A 160 -2.23 -6.69 -20.71
C VAL A 160 -2.53 -8.06 -21.31
N SER A 161 -3.53 -8.76 -20.77
CA SER A 161 -3.94 -10.08 -21.29
C SER A 161 -4.44 -9.99 -22.72
N SER A 162 -5.17 -8.92 -23.07
CA SER A 162 -5.62 -8.68 -24.44
C SER A 162 -4.45 -8.40 -25.39
N ILE A 163 -3.50 -7.59 -24.98
CA ILE A 163 -2.29 -7.30 -25.76
C ILE A 163 -1.47 -8.58 -25.98
N MET A 164 -1.23 -9.35 -24.93
CA MET A 164 -0.47 -10.61 -25.01
C MET A 164 -1.15 -11.61 -25.97
N TYR A 165 -2.47 -11.73 -25.89
CA TYR A 165 -3.24 -12.58 -26.78
C TYR A 165 -3.11 -12.13 -28.25
N LEU A 166 -3.17 -10.82 -28.53
CA LEU A 166 -3.01 -10.28 -29.88
C LEU A 166 -1.59 -10.53 -30.43
N LEU A 167 -0.57 -10.37 -29.60
CA LEU A 167 0.83 -10.64 -29.96
C LEU A 167 1.08 -12.12 -30.25
N GLU A 168 0.45 -13.03 -29.50
CA GLU A 168 0.54 -14.48 -29.78
C GLU A 168 -0.13 -14.87 -31.10
N LYS A 169 -1.30 -14.26 -31.38
CA LYS A 169 -2.09 -14.57 -32.55
C LYS A 169 -1.47 -14.01 -33.83
N ASP A 170 -0.78 -12.91 -33.78
CA ASP A 170 -0.26 -12.16 -34.92
C ASP A 170 1.21 -11.76 -34.69
N LYS A 171 2.11 -12.76 -34.77
CA LYS A 171 3.55 -12.59 -34.58
C LYS A 171 4.23 -11.53 -35.47
N ASN A 172 3.52 -10.98 -36.44
CA ASN A 172 4.01 -10.02 -37.41
C ASN A 172 3.36 -8.64 -37.35
N LYS A 173 2.48 -8.35 -36.36
CA LYS A 173 1.85 -7.03 -36.25
C LYS A 173 2.49 -6.22 -35.14
N GLU A 174 2.99 -5.02 -35.47
CA GLU A 174 3.26 -3.98 -34.48
C GLU A 174 1.94 -3.58 -33.82
N VAL A 175 1.90 -3.64 -32.50
CA VAL A 175 0.71 -3.24 -31.70
C VAL A 175 0.68 -1.72 -31.65
N ASP A 176 -0.29 -1.10 -32.30
CA ASP A 176 -0.56 0.32 -32.15
C ASP A 176 -1.32 0.58 -30.86
N PHE A 177 -0.58 0.96 -29.82
CA PHE A 177 -1.10 1.27 -28.50
C PHE A 177 -2.06 2.47 -28.48
N VAL A 178 -2.08 3.29 -29.53
CA VAL A 178 -2.97 4.45 -29.65
C VAL A 178 -4.40 4.01 -29.97
N GLN A 179 -4.59 2.87 -30.67
CA GLN A 179 -5.90 2.31 -30.96
C GLN A 179 -6.55 1.56 -29.80
N LEU A 180 -5.79 1.26 -28.74
CA LEU A 180 -6.25 0.51 -27.55
C LEU A 180 -6.60 1.42 -26.36
N ALA A 181 -6.36 2.72 -26.43
CA ALA A 181 -6.70 3.71 -25.44
C ALA A 181 -8.00 4.45 -25.80
#